data_78478c4b3ad8e1bdfb16e1dcb329ad4d
#
_entry.id   78478c4b3ad8e1bdfb16e1dcb329ad4d
#
_cell.length_a   1.000
_cell.length_b   1.000
_cell.length_c   1.000
_cell.angle_alpha   90.00
_cell.angle_beta   90.00
_cell.angle_gamma   90.00
#
_symmetry.space_group_name_H-M   'P 1'
#
loop_
_entity.id
_entity.type
_entity.pdbx_description
1 polymer ?
#
loop_
_entity_poly.entity_id
_entity_poly.type
_entity_poly.pdbx_seq_one_letter_code
_entity_poly.pdbx_strand_id
1 'polypeptide(L)'
;MAKMVGLSRKLKLPWLKYTVDLVADGTSESEIKDKLNEYLSYEIESPTVLRKTREILMNIWVYDNPYSSCLKSEAVQLIEKYPEYAVNINWCMMLAAYPVFLDMCKLIGKMSEFQDEITLAQLKQKLFDEWGERTTLYHS
;
A
#
# COMPACT_ATOMS: atom_id res chain seq x y z
N MET A 1 -10.81 6.87 -15.57
CA MET A 1 -10.33 7.16 -14.21
C MET A 1 -8.81 7.04 -14.18
N ALA A 2 -8.15 8.04 -13.68
CA ALA A 2 -6.68 8.01 -13.59
C ALA A 2 -6.25 6.91 -12.59
N LYS A 3 -5.26 6.11 -12.96
CA LYS A 3 -4.69 5.13 -12.05
C LYS A 3 -3.94 5.85 -10.92
N MET A 4 -4.14 5.38 -9.71
CA MET A 4 -3.46 5.94 -8.54
C MET A 4 -1.98 5.60 -8.58
N VAL A 5 -1.14 6.63 -8.50
CA VAL A 5 0.30 6.52 -8.36
C VAL A 5 0.64 7.22 -7.06
N GLY A 6 1.44 6.65 -6.21
CA GLY A 6 1.80 7.40 -5.02
C GLY A 6 1.97 6.61 -3.75
N LEU A 7 2.49 5.41 -3.87
CA LEU A 7 3.03 4.72 -2.71
C LEU A 7 4.43 5.29 -2.44
N SER A 8 4.49 6.55 -2.04
CA SER A 8 5.74 7.33 -1.96
C SER A 8 6.39 7.33 -0.57
N ARG A 9 5.88 6.55 0.37
CA ARG A 9 6.39 6.48 1.73
C ARG A 9 6.63 5.04 2.14
N LYS A 10 7.70 4.81 2.92
CA LYS A 10 7.93 3.52 3.54
C LYS A 10 6.86 3.28 4.60
N LEU A 11 6.30 2.08 4.60
CA LEU A 11 5.31 1.68 5.59
C LEU A 11 5.93 0.70 6.57
N LYS A 12 5.59 0.85 7.84
CA LYS A 12 5.99 -0.08 8.88
C LYS A 12 4.86 -1.07 9.17
N LEU A 13 5.21 -2.32 9.40
CA LEU A 13 4.22 -3.36 9.69
C LEU A 13 3.33 -3.03 10.90
N PRO A 14 3.86 -2.47 12.02
CA PRO A 14 2.99 -2.06 13.13
C PRO A 14 1.90 -1.07 12.74
N TRP A 15 2.17 -0.17 11.80
CA TRP A 15 1.18 0.80 11.31
C TRP A 15 0.04 0.11 10.55
N LEU A 16 0.41 -0.85 9.72
CA LEU A 16 -0.57 -1.67 8.99
C LEU A 16 -1.42 -2.49 9.95
N LYS A 17 -0.78 -3.11 10.94
CA LYS A 17 -1.48 -3.88 11.97
C LYS A 17 -2.47 -3.03 12.75
N TYR A 18 -2.07 -1.85 13.17
CA TYR A 18 -2.94 -0.92 13.89
C TYR A 18 -4.17 -0.55 13.05
N THR A 19 -3.95 -0.26 11.76
CA THR A 19 -5.04 0.05 10.84
C THR A 19 -6.01 -1.12 10.69
N VAL A 20 -5.48 -2.33 10.51
CA VAL A 20 -6.30 -3.55 10.39
C VAL A 20 -7.13 -3.76 11.66
N ASP A 21 -6.54 -3.58 12.83
CA ASP A 21 -7.25 -3.75 14.10
C ASP A 21 -8.43 -2.77 14.22
N LEU A 22 -8.25 -1.52 13.79
CA LEU A 22 -9.33 -0.53 13.78
C LEU A 22 -10.45 -0.93 12.82
N VAL A 23 -10.11 -1.45 11.65
CA VAL A 23 -11.09 -1.91 10.67
C VAL A 23 -11.84 -3.14 11.23
N ALA A 24 -11.13 -4.07 11.86
CA ALA A 24 -11.72 -5.26 12.47
C ALA A 24 -12.72 -4.92 13.57
N ASP A 25 -12.45 -3.86 14.33
CA ASP A 25 -13.32 -3.39 15.41
C ASP A 25 -14.57 -2.64 14.90
N GLY A 26 -14.70 -2.43 13.60
CA GLY A 26 -15.82 -1.72 13.02
C GLY A 26 -15.79 -0.22 13.23
N THR A 27 -14.61 0.35 13.46
CA THR A 27 -14.42 1.79 13.67
C THR A 27 -14.79 2.56 12.40
N SER A 28 -15.47 3.70 12.57
CA SER A 28 -15.86 4.55 11.44
C SER A 28 -14.63 5.18 10.76
N GLU A 29 -14.79 5.56 9.49
CA GLU A 29 -13.73 6.18 8.71
C GLU A 29 -13.14 7.41 9.39
N SER A 30 -13.98 8.31 9.88
CA SER A 30 -13.52 9.53 10.56
C SER A 30 -12.75 9.23 11.85
N GLU A 31 -13.21 8.26 12.61
CA GLU A 31 -12.53 7.83 13.85
C GLU A 31 -11.19 7.15 13.55
N ILE A 32 -11.12 6.33 12.50
CA ILE A 32 -9.87 5.72 12.06
C ILE A 32 -8.87 6.80 11.69
N LYS A 33 -9.32 7.81 10.94
CA LYS A 33 -8.48 8.93 10.53
C LYS A 33 -7.89 9.66 11.74
N ASP A 34 -8.71 9.96 12.74
CA ASP A 34 -8.27 10.65 13.95
C ASP A 34 -7.30 9.79 14.77
N LYS A 35 -7.59 8.50 14.92
CA LYS A 35 -6.74 7.58 15.65
C LYS A 35 -5.40 7.36 14.96
N LEU A 36 -5.39 7.29 13.64
CA LEU A 36 -4.15 7.20 12.86
C LEU A 36 -3.31 8.47 13.00
N ASN A 37 -3.94 9.65 12.98
CA ASN A 37 -3.23 10.91 13.22
C ASN A 37 -2.52 10.90 14.56
N GLU A 38 -3.21 10.48 15.61
CA GLU A 38 -2.64 10.39 16.95
C GLU A 38 -1.50 9.36 17.00
N TYR A 39 -1.75 8.15 16.49
CA TYR A 39 -0.78 7.07 16.52
C TYR A 39 0.50 7.40 15.75
N LEU A 40 0.36 7.95 14.55
CA LEU A 40 1.51 8.29 13.70
C LEU A 40 2.27 9.51 14.24
N SER A 41 1.63 10.40 14.99
CA SER A 41 2.27 11.59 15.53
C SER A 41 3.42 11.27 16.49
N TYR A 42 3.43 10.10 17.10
CA TYR A 42 4.51 9.66 17.98
C TYR A 42 5.81 9.36 17.23
N GLU A 43 5.73 9.06 15.94
CA GLU A 43 6.91 8.73 15.14
C GLU A 43 7.17 9.72 14.00
N ILE A 44 6.16 10.45 13.56
CA ILE A 44 6.26 11.36 12.40
C ILE A 44 6.00 12.80 12.86
N GLU A 45 7.01 13.62 12.78
CA GLU A 45 6.92 15.04 13.21
C GLU A 45 6.31 15.94 12.13
N SER A 46 6.61 15.68 10.85
CA SER A 46 6.14 16.53 9.75
C SER A 46 4.65 16.31 9.48
N PRO A 47 3.81 17.36 9.58
CA PRO A 47 2.37 17.22 9.28
C PRO A 47 2.09 16.73 7.86
N THR A 48 2.90 17.13 6.89
CA THR A 48 2.75 16.73 5.50
C THR A 48 3.05 15.23 5.33
N VAL A 49 4.14 14.75 5.93
CA VAL A 49 4.52 13.34 5.89
C VAL A 49 3.48 12.49 6.61
N LEU A 50 3.02 12.94 7.77
CA LEU A 50 1.99 12.26 8.55
C LEU A 50 0.70 12.09 7.73
N ARG A 51 0.24 13.17 7.11
CA ARG A 51 -0.97 13.13 6.27
C ARG A 51 -0.81 12.16 5.11
N LYS A 52 0.31 12.20 4.41
CA LYS A 52 0.57 11.30 3.27
C LYS A 52 0.62 9.84 3.71
N THR A 53 1.29 9.55 4.83
CA THR A 53 1.36 8.20 5.38
C THR A 53 -0.01 7.69 5.79
N ARG A 54 -0.79 8.52 6.51
CA ARG A 54 -2.15 8.19 6.90
C ARG A 54 -3.01 7.85 5.68
N GLU A 55 -2.95 8.68 4.64
CA GLU A 55 -3.76 8.44 3.43
C GLU A 55 -3.38 7.14 2.73
N ILE A 56 -2.11 6.76 2.73
CA ILE A 56 -1.69 5.47 2.17
C ILE A 56 -2.34 4.32 2.96
N LEU A 57 -2.30 4.35 4.28
CA LEU A 57 -2.93 3.34 5.12
C LEU A 57 -4.45 3.29 4.91
N MET A 58 -5.08 4.45 4.80
CA MET A 58 -6.52 4.55 4.53
C MET A 58 -6.88 3.98 3.15
N ASN A 59 -6.05 4.24 2.14
CA ASN A 59 -6.28 3.71 0.78
C ASN A 59 -6.18 2.18 0.75
N ILE A 60 -5.31 1.60 1.53
CA ILE A 60 -5.13 0.14 1.56
C ILE A 60 -6.31 -0.54 2.25
N TRP A 61 -6.75 -0.02 3.40
CA TRP A 61 -7.67 -0.75 4.28
C TRP A 61 -9.04 -0.10 4.48
N VAL A 62 -9.20 1.18 4.28
CA VAL A 62 -10.42 1.91 4.66
C VAL A 62 -11.23 2.39 3.48
N TYR A 63 -10.62 3.13 2.56
CA TYR A 63 -11.34 3.68 1.42
C TYR A 63 -11.75 2.59 0.43
N ASP A 64 -12.93 2.77 -0.15
CA ASP A 64 -13.42 1.85 -1.18
C ASP A 64 -12.64 2.02 -2.48
N ASN A 65 -12.29 0.88 -3.09
CA ASN A 65 -11.76 0.87 -4.43
C ASN A 65 -12.26 -0.38 -5.18
N PRO A 66 -12.26 -0.36 -6.54
CA PRO A 66 -12.88 -1.44 -7.31
C PRO A 66 -12.27 -2.83 -7.09
N TYR A 67 -11.02 -2.89 -6.66
CA TYR A 67 -10.31 -4.16 -6.56
C TYR A 67 -10.26 -4.74 -5.15
N SER A 68 -10.34 -3.91 -4.12
CA SER A 68 -10.14 -4.35 -2.74
C SER A 68 -11.39 -4.39 -1.87
N SER A 69 -12.43 -3.66 -2.24
CA SER A 69 -13.63 -3.53 -1.38
C SER A 69 -14.28 -4.86 -1.04
N CYS A 70 -14.32 -5.79 -1.99
CA CYS A 70 -14.90 -7.12 -1.77
C CYS A 70 -13.97 -8.05 -0.97
N LEU A 71 -12.69 -7.73 -0.88
CA LEU A 71 -11.68 -8.57 -0.22
C LEU A 71 -11.38 -8.16 1.22
N LYS A 72 -11.74 -6.95 1.61
CA LYS A 72 -11.35 -6.39 2.93
C LYS A 72 -11.79 -7.25 4.10
N SER A 73 -13.05 -7.64 4.16
CA SER A 73 -13.58 -8.44 5.26
C SER A 73 -12.90 -9.80 5.35
N GLU A 74 -12.68 -10.44 4.22
CA GLU A 74 -11.99 -11.73 4.15
C GLU A 74 -10.52 -11.59 4.55
N ALA A 75 -9.85 -10.53 4.10
CA ALA A 75 -8.46 -10.25 4.44
C ALA A 75 -8.30 -10.02 5.96
N VAL A 76 -9.20 -9.27 6.57
CA VAL A 76 -9.20 -9.04 8.03
C VAL A 76 -9.35 -10.37 8.77
N GLN A 77 -10.31 -11.21 8.37
CA GLN A 77 -10.53 -12.50 8.98
C GLN A 77 -9.32 -13.43 8.85
N LEU A 78 -8.66 -13.41 7.69
CA LEU A 78 -7.46 -14.21 7.46
C LEU A 78 -6.29 -13.76 8.36
N ILE A 79 -6.12 -12.47 8.56
CA ILE A 79 -5.07 -11.95 9.45
C ILE A 79 -5.35 -12.35 10.91
N GLU A 80 -6.61 -12.29 11.33
CA GLU A 80 -7.00 -12.70 12.67
C GLU A 80 -6.76 -14.18 12.91
N LYS A 81 -7.07 -15.01 11.92
CA LYS A 81 -6.92 -16.46 12.00
C LYS A 81 -5.47 -16.92 11.83
N TYR A 82 -4.72 -16.26 10.97
CA TYR A 82 -3.34 -16.60 10.63
C TYR A 82 -2.43 -15.38 10.73
N PRO A 83 -2.12 -14.91 11.97
CA PRO A 83 -1.29 -13.71 12.15
C PRO A 83 0.09 -13.80 11.51
N GLU A 84 0.62 -15.00 11.36
CA GLU A 84 1.92 -15.26 10.73
C GLU A 84 1.97 -14.87 9.25
N TYR A 85 0.81 -14.76 8.60
CA TYR A 85 0.70 -14.36 7.19
C TYR A 85 0.29 -12.90 7.02
N ALA A 86 0.32 -12.10 8.09
CA ALA A 86 -0.10 -10.69 8.03
C ALA A 86 0.65 -9.89 6.96
N VAL A 87 1.97 -10.09 6.83
CA VAL A 87 2.78 -9.41 5.82
C VAL A 87 2.29 -9.75 4.42
N ASN A 88 2.07 -11.03 4.14
CA ASN A 88 1.61 -11.50 2.82
C ASN A 88 0.25 -10.92 2.46
N ILE A 89 -0.67 -10.89 3.41
CA ILE A 89 -2.03 -10.39 3.20
C ILE A 89 -2.00 -8.87 2.97
N ASN A 90 -1.19 -8.13 3.73
CA ASN A 90 -1.00 -6.70 3.51
C ASN A 90 -0.42 -6.40 2.12
N TRP A 91 0.52 -7.22 1.64
CA TRP A 91 1.05 -7.11 0.28
C TRP A 91 -0.06 -7.25 -0.76
N CYS A 92 -0.92 -8.24 -0.60
CA CYS A 92 -2.06 -8.44 -1.52
C CYS A 92 -2.99 -7.25 -1.54
N MET A 93 -3.30 -6.67 -0.37
CA MET A 93 -4.16 -5.49 -0.28
C MET A 93 -3.49 -4.25 -0.88
N MET A 94 -2.17 -4.11 -0.74
CA MET A 94 -1.41 -3.03 -1.37
C MET A 94 -1.45 -3.14 -2.90
N LEU A 95 -1.30 -4.35 -3.44
CA LEU A 95 -1.40 -4.60 -4.89
C LEU A 95 -2.78 -4.21 -5.42
N ALA A 96 -3.83 -4.50 -4.66
CA ALA A 96 -5.20 -4.16 -5.03
C ALA A 96 -5.45 -2.65 -4.98
N ALA A 97 -4.88 -1.95 -3.99
CA ALA A 97 -5.07 -0.52 -3.81
C ALA A 97 -4.21 0.33 -4.76
N TYR A 98 -3.04 -0.15 -5.14
CA TYR A 98 -2.09 0.61 -5.95
C TYR A 98 -1.71 -0.16 -7.22
N PRO A 99 -2.42 0.09 -8.34
CA PRO A 99 -2.16 -0.61 -9.61
C PRO A 99 -0.73 -0.49 -10.13
N VAL A 100 -0.04 0.63 -9.86
CA VAL A 100 1.36 0.79 -10.26
C VAL A 100 2.25 -0.26 -9.59
N PHE A 101 1.94 -0.61 -8.35
CA PHE A 101 2.69 -1.62 -7.61
C PHE A 101 2.50 -3.01 -8.23
N LEU A 102 1.28 -3.32 -8.65
CA LEU A 102 1.00 -4.56 -9.38
C LEU A 102 1.76 -4.62 -10.70
N ASP A 103 1.76 -3.53 -11.47
CA ASP A 103 2.49 -3.44 -12.74
C ASP A 103 3.99 -3.61 -12.52
N MET A 104 4.53 -3.03 -11.44
CA MET A 104 5.93 -3.20 -11.05
C MET A 104 6.27 -4.68 -10.80
N CYS A 105 5.42 -5.38 -10.05
CA CYS A 105 5.60 -6.81 -9.77
C CYS A 105 5.55 -7.65 -11.05
N LYS A 106 4.65 -7.32 -11.97
CA LYS A 106 4.56 -7.98 -13.27
C LYS A 106 5.82 -7.77 -14.11
N LEU A 107 6.36 -6.55 -14.10
CA LEU A 107 7.60 -6.24 -14.82
C LEU A 107 8.78 -7.01 -14.25
N ILE A 108 8.91 -7.06 -12.93
CA ILE A 108 9.96 -7.84 -12.26
C ILE A 108 9.85 -9.32 -12.63
N GLY A 109 8.62 -9.86 -12.65
CA GLY A 109 8.38 -11.24 -13.05
C GLY A 109 8.83 -11.53 -14.47
N LYS A 110 8.49 -10.65 -15.42
CA LYS A 110 8.91 -10.77 -16.82
C LYS A 110 10.42 -10.69 -16.98
N MET A 111 11.05 -9.70 -16.33
CA MET A 111 12.50 -9.51 -16.41
C MET A 111 13.25 -10.70 -15.82
N SER A 112 12.71 -11.30 -14.76
CA SER A 112 13.30 -12.47 -14.10
C SER A 112 13.34 -13.71 -14.98
N GLU A 113 12.52 -13.80 -16.04
CA GLU A 113 12.55 -14.90 -17.01
C GLU A 113 13.81 -14.86 -17.88
N PHE A 114 14.40 -13.68 -18.06
CA PHE A 114 15.50 -13.47 -19.00
C PHE A 114 16.82 -13.08 -18.33
N GLN A 115 16.82 -12.71 -17.06
CA GLN A 115 18.01 -12.27 -16.35
C GLN A 115 17.90 -12.60 -14.85
N ASP A 116 19.06 -12.96 -14.29
CA ASP A 116 19.13 -13.31 -12.86
C ASP A 116 19.12 -12.08 -11.96
N GLU A 117 19.60 -10.95 -12.46
CA GLU A 117 19.64 -9.70 -11.71
C GLU A 117 18.88 -8.60 -12.45
N ILE A 118 18.14 -7.81 -11.68
CA ILE A 118 17.35 -6.68 -12.19
C ILE A 118 17.84 -5.42 -11.49
N THR A 119 18.29 -4.42 -12.27
CA THR A 119 18.72 -3.14 -11.71
C THR A 119 17.54 -2.19 -11.55
N LEU A 120 17.65 -1.26 -10.60
CA LEU A 120 16.66 -0.21 -10.41
C LEU A 120 16.51 0.64 -11.68
N ALA A 121 17.60 0.90 -12.39
CA ALA A 121 17.57 1.67 -13.66
C ALA A 121 16.74 0.98 -14.73
N GLN A 122 16.87 -0.34 -14.87
CA GLN A 122 16.07 -1.13 -15.82
C GLN A 122 14.59 -1.09 -15.47
N LEU A 123 14.24 -1.27 -14.21
CA LEU A 123 12.86 -1.23 -13.73
C LEU A 123 12.25 0.16 -13.94
N LYS A 124 13.00 1.20 -13.61
CA LYS A 124 12.60 2.60 -13.81
C LYS A 124 12.27 2.88 -15.26
N GLN A 125 13.13 2.45 -16.20
CA GLN A 125 12.92 2.65 -17.63
C GLN A 125 11.63 1.97 -18.10
N LYS A 126 11.40 0.73 -17.68
CA LYS A 126 10.20 -0.02 -18.06
C LYS A 126 8.93 0.62 -17.49
N LEU A 127 8.97 1.11 -16.27
CA LEU A 127 7.84 1.81 -15.68
C LEU A 127 7.53 3.11 -16.39
N PHE A 128 8.56 3.87 -16.79
CA PHE A 128 8.37 5.11 -17.52
C PHE A 128 7.79 4.87 -18.91
N ASP A 129 8.14 3.77 -19.56
CA ASP A 129 7.58 3.39 -20.85
C ASP A 129 6.08 3.11 -20.76
N GLU A 130 5.60 2.52 -19.65
CA GLU A 130 4.18 2.20 -19.45
C GLU A 130 3.36 3.33 -18.84
N TRP A 131 3.93 4.08 -17.92
CA TRP A 131 3.19 5.04 -17.07
C TRP A 131 3.54 6.50 -17.34
N GLY A 132 4.57 6.75 -18.16
CA GLY A 132 5.14 8.07 -18.35
C GLY A 132 6.12 8.43 -17.23
N GLU A 133 6.94 9.42 -17.50
CA GLU A 133 7.97 9.86 -16.56
C GLU A 133 7.36 10.72 -15.45
N ARG A 134 7.30 10.18 -14.24
CA ARG A 134 6.78 10.88 -13.05
C ARG A 134 7.70 10.65 -11.86
N THR A 135 8.06 11.72 -11.17
CA THR A 135 8.91 11.65 -9.98
C THR A 135 8.29 10.75 -8.89
N THR A 136 6.98 10.88 -8.68
CA THR A 136 6.25 10.06 -7.69
C THR A 136 6.35 8.57 -8.02
N LEU A 137 6.29 8.23 -9.32
CA LEU A 137 6.40 6.85 -9.78
C LEU A 137 7.76 6.24 -9.41
N TYR A 138 8.82 7.00 -9.60
CA TYR A 138 10.18 6.55 -9.30
C TYR A 138 10.38 6.29 -7.81
N HIS A 139 9.77 7.10 -6.94
CA HIS A 139 9.91 6.99 -5.49
C HIS A 139 8.85 6.09 -4.82
N SER A 140 7.96 5.50 -5.60
CA SER A 140 6.90 4.62 -5.08
C SER A 140 7.35 3.24 -4.62
#